data_cf20031717f4ea26ff74ca6cc968de96
#
_entry.id   cf20031717f4ea26ff74ca6cc968de96
#
_cell.length_a   1.000
_cell.length_b   1.000
_cell.length_c   1.000
_cell.angle_alpha   90.00
_cell.angle_beta   90.00
_cell.angle_gamma   90.00
#
_symmetry.space_group_name_H-M   'P 1'
#
loop_
_entity.id
_entity.type
_entity.pdbx_description
1 polymer ?
#
loop_
_entity_poly.entity_id
_entity_poly.type
_entity_poly.pdbx_seq_one_letter_code
_entity_poly.pdbx_strand_id
1 'polypeptide(L)'
;MKNKLIAFLTVALTWQVYTAAADAVSNRITVTVRGHGPDVLLIPGLASSSAVWDATASHLENHFRLHIIQVAGFAGAPPQANAQATVIQPTVDAIDAYIKTNRLQAPRVIGHSLGGLMGGMLAYQHPEDVGGLMIVDSLPFFGALFGAKDPAAVIPQATAMRDQLLAQTQDDYAKNQTAFMRSLAKSPDGCKQATKWAVASDKSVVARAMYEAMTTDIRPRLHKIKTPVTILHAWDSLTGIPQAASDPLYQENYAALPNKKIVRIDDSFHFIMLDQPDKFAAQVDIFLK
;
A
#
# COMPACT_ATOMS: atom_id res chain seq x y z
N MET A 1 75.39 25.45 6.65
CA MET A 1 74.39 25.01 5.65
C MET A 1 73.44 24.04 6.37
N LYS A 2 72.21 24.48 6.73
CA LYS A 2 71.22 23.64 7.44
C LYS A 2 70.06 23.42 6.50
N ASN A 3 69.93 22.18 5.98
CA ASN A 3 68.82 21.75 5.16
C ASN A 3 67.57 21.54 6.07
N LYS A 4 66.54 22.34 5.85
CA LYS A 4 65.20 22.09 6.44
C LYS A 4 64.43 21.20 5.50
N LEU A 5 64.15 19.97 5.96
CA LEU A 5 63.20 19.06 5.31
C LEU A 5 61.77 19.54 5.66
N ILE A 6 61.02 19.92 4.64
CA ILE A 6 59.57 20.21 4.77
C ILE A 6 58.85 18.92 4.49
N ALA A 7 58.23 18.35 5.54
CA ALA A 7 57.36 17.20 5.39
C ALA A 7 55.94 17.68 4.94
N PHE A 8 55.55 17.29 3.75
CA PHE A 8 54.18 17.46 3.27
C PHE A 8 53.30 16.37 3.90
N LEU A 9 52.41 16.79 4.81
CA LEU A 9 51.34 15.93 5.34
C LEU A 9 50.21 15.89 4.28
N THR A 10 50.13 14.83 3.52
CA THR A 10 48.98 14.55 2.67
C THR A 10 47.86 14.00 3.52
N VAL A 11 46.87 14.85 3.81
CA VAL A 11 45.60 14.42 4.42
C VAL A 11 44.78 13.73 3.31
N ALA A 12 44.77 12.42 3.31
CA ALA A 12 43.86 11.64 2.50
C ALA A 12 42.46 11.77 3.10
N LEU A 13 41.59 12.62 2.51
CA LEU A 13 40.16 12.59 2.77
C LEU A 13 39.62 11.28 2.20
N THR A 14 39.44 10.28 3.05
CA THR A 14 38.64 9.11 2.72
C THR A 14 37.19 9.57 2.72
N TRP A 15 36.61 9.71 1.56
CA TRP A 15 35.17 9.75 1.36
C TRP A 15 34.63 8.36 1.75
N GLN A 16 34.19 8.22 3.01
CA GLN A 16 33.31 7.13 3.35
C GLN A 16 31.98 7.42 2.64
N VAL A 17 31.82 6.77 1.50
CA VAL A 17 30.50 6.58 0.92
C VAL A 17 29.73 5.76 1.97
N TYR A 18 28.87 6.42 2.73
CA TYR A 18 27.83 5.76 3.47
C TYR A 18 26.91 5.14 2.42
N THR A 19 27.24 3.96 1.98
CA THR A 19 26.23 3.04 1.49
C THR A 19 25.34 2.81 2.70
N ALA A 20 24.19 3.54 2.74
CA ALA A 20 23.14 3.24 3.65
C ALA A 20 22.90 1.73 3.52
N ALA A 21 23.08 1.02 4.63
CA ALA A 21 22.81 -0.39 4.73
C ALA A 21 21.32 -0.59 4.43
N ALA A 22 21.01 -0.81 3.14
CA ALA A 22 19.75 -1.37 2.65
C ALA A 22 19.69 -2.87 2.99
N ASP A 23 20.46 -3.30 4.00
CA ASP A 23 20.64 -4.69 4.35
C ASP A 23 19.68 -5.07 5.47
N ALA A 24 18.82 -6.02 5.12
CA ALA A 24 18.07 -6.91 6.01
C ALA A 24 16.73 -6.42 6.55
N VAL A 25 16.02 -5.54 5.88
CA VAL A 25 14.58 -5.54 6.05
C VAL A 25 14.02 -6.56 5.08
N SER A 26 13.51 -7.64 5.62
CA SER A 26 13.04 -8.87 5.01
C SER A 26 12.87 -8.81 3.48
N ASN A 27 13.26 -9.86 2.75
CA ASN A 27 13.03 -10.09 1.33
C ASN A 27 11.53 -10.02 0.91
N ARG A 28 10.72 -9.20 1.57
CA ARG A 28 9.27 -9.07 1.31
C ARG A 28 8.87 -7.75 0.71
N ILE A 29 9.71 -6.74 0.93
CA ILE A 29 9.51 -5.40 0.36
C ILE A 29 10.83 -4.84 -0.15
N THR A 30 10.73 -3.93 -1.12
CA THR A 30 11.78 -2.95 -1.40
C THR A 30 11.20 -1.56 -1.20
N VAL A 31 12.06 -0.60 -0.84
CA VAL A 31 11.62 0.77 -0.58
C VAL A 31 12.46 1.73 -1.40
N THR A 32 11.79 2.58 -2.18
CA THR A 32 12.42 3.71 -2.87
C THR A 32 12.18 4.96 -2.05
N VAL A 33 13.25 5.70 -1.75
CA VAL A 33 13.14 6.96 -1.00
C VAL A 33 13.27 8.14 -1.97
N ARG A 34 12.32 9.08 -1.91
CA ARG A 34 12.30 10.33 -2.71
C ARG A 34 12.04 11.53 -1.81
N GLY A 35 12.65 12.65 -2.14
CA GLY A 35 12.40 13.91 -1.44
C GLY A 35 13.08 14.04 -0.08
N HIS A 36 12.65 15.05 0.68
CA HIS A 36 13.21 15.41 2.00
C HIS A 36 12.12 16.05 2.88
N GLY A 37 12.32 16.03 4.19
CA GLY A 37 11.35 16.58 5.17
C GLY A 37 10.72 15.50 6.04
N PRO A 38 9.50 15.70 6.57
CA PRO A 38 8.79 14.71 7.37
C PRO A 38 8.53 13.42 6.57
N ASP A 39 8.53 12.29 7.27
CA ASP A 39 8.43 10.97 6.67
C ASP A 39 6.98 10.60 6.31
N VAL A 40 6.79 10.10 5.08
CA VAL A 40 5.53 9.55 4.60
C VAL A 40 5.77 8.19 3.95
N LEU A 41 5.07 7.15 4.42
CA LEU A 41 5.08 5.82 3.80
C LEU A 41 3.93 5.70 2.81
N LEU A 42 4.22 5.14 1.62
CA LEU A 42 3.24 4.91 0.55
C LEU A 42 3.17 3.41 0.27
N ILE A 43 2.03 2.78 0.60
CA ILE A 43 1.82 1.33 0.50
C ILE A 43 0.85 1.01 -0.64
N PRO A 44 1.28 0.32 -1.71
CA PRO A 44 0.44 0.00 -2.86
C PRO A 44 -0.58 -1.11 -2.55
N GLY A 45 -1.56 -1.28 -3.45
CA GLY A 45 -2.56 -2.33 -3.40
C GLY A 45 -2.07 -3.70 -3.90
N LEU A 46 -3.00 -4.66 -3.90
CA LEU A 46 -2.77 -6.01 -4.44
C LEU A 46 -2.36 -5.93 -5.91
N ALA A 47 -1.33 -6.67 -6.29
CA ALA A 47 -0.80 -6.74 -7.64
C ALA A 47 -0.42 -5.38 -8.26
N SER A 48 -0.21 -4.35 -7.44
CA SER A 48 0.16 -3.00 -7.86
C SER A 48 1.64 -2.74 -7.77
N SER A 49 2.12 -1.83 -8.63
CA SER A 49 3.47 -1.27 -8.56
C SER A 49 3.54 -0.11 -7.57
N SER A 50 4.74 0.09 -7.00
CA SER A 50 5.10 1.35 -6.32
C SER A 50 4.87 2.59 -7.20
N ALA A 51 4.93 2.44 -8.53
CA ALA A 51 4.66 3.50 -9.51
C ALA A 51 3.22 4.04 -9.47
N VAL A 52 2.29 3.37 -8.78
CA VAL A 52 0.94 3.91 -8.52
C VAL A 52 1.00 5.25 -7.77
N TRP A 53 2.11 5.51 -7.10
CA TRP A 53 2.38 6.70 -6.32
C TRP A 53 3.22 7.77 -7.03
N ASP A 54 3.60 7.58 -8.32
CA ASP A 54 4.54 8.48 -9.01
C ASP A 54 4.03 9.92 -9.08
N ALA A 55 2.76 10.14 -9.41
CA ALA A 55 2.15 11.47 -9.43
C ALA A 55 2.11 12.07 -8.00
N THR A 56 1.72 11.27 -7.00
CA THR A 56 1.72 11.68 -5.58
C THR A 56 3.13 12.03 -5.11
N ALA A 57 4.11 11.22 -5.49
CA ALA A 57 5.50 11.45 -5.11
C ALA A 57 6.05 12.74 -5.73
N SER A 58 5.78 13.00 -7.01
CA SER A 58 6.18 14.25 -7.67
C SER A 58 5.51 15.50 -7.06
N HIS A 59 4.28 15.36 -6.55
CA HIS A 59 3.58 16.43 -5.85
C HIS A 59 4.20 16.73 -4.47
N LEU A 60 4.68 15.71 -3.75
CA LEU A 60 5.06 15.81 -2.34
C LEU A 60 6.57 15.92 -2.09
N GLU A 61 7.44 15.46 -3.00
CA GLU A 61 8.88 15.26 -2.74
C GLU A 61 9.67 16.53 -2.40
N ASN A 62 9.14 17.70 -2.72
CA ASN A 62 9.76 18.98 -2.32
C ASN A 62 9.53 19.34 -0.83
N HIS A 63 8.61 18.64 -0.15
CA HIS A 63 8.21 18.97 1.23
C HIS A 63 8.25 17.78 2.18
N PHE A 64 8.26 16.54 1.65
CA PHE A 64 8.21 15.31 2.41
C PHE A 64 9.26 14.32 1.95
N ARG A 65 9.78 13.51 2.87
CA ARG A 65 10.60 12.35 2.55
C ARG A 65 9.69 11.13 2.39
N LEU A 66 9.58 10.64 1.18
CA LEU A 66 8.63 9.61 0.78
C LEU A 66 9.31 8.24 0.76
N HIS A 67 8.75 7.28 1.46
CA HIS A 67 9.17 5.88 1.50
C HIS A 67 8.16 5.05 0.71
N ILE A 68 8.46 4.83 -0.57
CA ILE A 68 7.55 4.19 -1.53
C ILE A 68 7.82 2.70 -1.56
N ILE A 69 6.86 1.92 -1.07
CA ILE A 69 6.99 0.49 -0.89
C ILE A 69 6.62 -0.26 -2.17
N GLN A 70 7.44 -1.24 -2.56
CA GLN A 70 7.12 -2.27 -3.52
C GLN A 70 7.04 -3.60 -2.79
N VAL A 71 5.91 -4.29 -2.88
CA VAL A 71 5.74 -5.64 -2.32
C VAL A 71 6.37 -6.66 -3.27
N ALA A 72 7.17 -7.57 -2.73
CA ALA A 72 7.79 -8.65 -3.49
C ALA A 72 6.71 -9.58 -4.09
N GLY A 73 6.85 -9.90 -5.38
CA GLY A 73 5.89 -10.68 -6.16
C GLY A 73 4.81 -9.85 -6.85
N PHE A 74 4.70 -8.52 -6.59
CA PHE A 74 3.77 -7.66 -7.30
C PHE A 74 4.47 -6.89 -8.43
N ALA A 75 3.73 -6.66 -9.51
CA ALA A 75 4.12 -5.83 -10.65
C ALA A 75 5.50 -6.18 -11.26
N GLY A 76 5.84 -7.46 -11.33
CA GLY A 76 7.11 -7.95 -11.88
C GLY A 76 8.28 -7.96 -10.90
N ALA A 77 8.11 -7.48 -9.67
CA ALA A 77 9.12 -7.66 -8.64
C ALA A 77 9.29 -9.15 -8.31
N PRO A 78 10.51 -9.65 -8.13
CA PRO A 78 10.73 -11.05 -7.73
C PRO A 78 9.97 -11.39 -6.45
N PRO A 79 9.35 -12.58 -6.35
CA PRO A 79 8.50 -12.93 -5.21
C PRO A 79 9.27 -13.12 -3.89
N GLN A 80 10.56 -13.38 -3.94
CA GLN A 80 11.44 -13.46 -2.77
C GLN A 80 10.80 -14.33 -1.65
N ALA A 81 10.81 -13.84 -0.40
CA ALA A 81 10.19 -14.53 0.73
C ALA A 81 8.65 -14.65 0.63
N ASN A 82 8.00 -13.90 -0.27
CA ASN A 82 6.58 -14.04 -0.57
C ASN A 82 6.27 -15.22 -1.52
N ALA A 83 7.28 -15.89 -2.10
CA ALA A 83 7.08 -17.07 -2.94
C ALA A 83 6.44 -18.25 -2.19
N GLN A 84 6.72 -18.37 -0.90
CA GLN A 84 6.23 -19.44 -0.04
C GLN A 84 5.69 -18.86 1.26
N ALA A 85 4.59 -19.35 1.79
CA ALA A 85 3.97 -18.87 3.01
C ALA A 85 2.99 -17.66 2.83
N THR A 86 2.53 -17.13 3.96
CA THR A 86 1.63 -15.97 4.05
C THR A 86 2.32 -14.69 3.57
N VAL A 87 1.51 -13.76 3.06
CA VAL A 87 2.01 -12.53 2.44
C VAL A 87 1.74 -11.30 3.31
N ILE A 88 0.49 -11.13 3.80
CA ILE A 88 0.06 -9.86 4.40
C ILE A 88 0.76 -9.58 5.73
N GLN A 89 0.60 -10.45 6.74
CA GLN A 89 1.17 -10.18 8.06
C GLN A 89 2.71 -10.04 8.00
N PRO A 90 3.46 -10.94 7.33
CA PRO A 90 4.90 -10.75 7.22
C PRO A 90 5.33 -9.51 6.42
N THR A 91 4.47 -9.00 5.52
CA THR A 91 4.73 -7.71 4.85
C THR A 91 4.53 -6.55 5.82
N VAL A 92 3.50 -6.60 6.69
CA VAL A 92 3.31 -5.61 7.77
C VAL A 92 4.49 -5.62 8.73
N ASP A 93 4.97 -6.81 9.14
CA ASP A 93 6.13 -6.95 10.02
C ASP A 93 7.41 -6.38 9.37
N ALA A 94 7.54 -6.54 8.04
CA ALA A 94 8.65 -5.97 7.29
C ALA A 94 8.58 -4.42 7.21
N ILE A 95 7.39 -3.85 7.09
CA ILE A 95 7.18 -2.40 7.11
C ILE A 95 7.52 -1.85 8.49
N ASP A 96 7.07 -2.49 9.56
CA ASP A 96 7.42 -2.12 10.94
C ASP A 96 8.93 -2.16 11.18
N ALA A 97 9.58 -3.27 10.78
CA ALA A 97 11.02 -3.40 10.87
C ALA A 97 11.76 -2.31 10.08
N TYR A 98 11.25 -1.92 8.90
CA TYR A 98 11.78 -0.82 8.10
C TYR A 98 11.69 0.52 8.86
N ILE A 99 10.54 0.84 9.47
CA ILE A 99 10.33 2.05 10.26
C ILE A 99 11.37 2.11 11.39
N LYS A 100 11.51 1.03 12.16
CA LYS A 100 12.44 0.94 13.30
C LYS A 100 13.90 1.02 12.88
N THR A 101 14.30 0.26 11.85
CA THR A 101 15.69 0.24 11.36
C THR A 101 16.13 1.60 10.83
N ASN A 102 15.24 2.32 10.13
CA ASN A 102 15.50 3.65 9.60
C ASN A 102 15.20 4.77 10.60
N ARG A 103 14.75 4.43 11.82
CA ARG A 103 14.46 5.38 12.92
C ARG A 103 13.45 6.45 12.49
N LEU A 104 12.45 6.06 11.71
CA LEU A 104 11.39 6.98 11.31
C LEU A 104 10.53 7.31 12.54
N GLN A 105 10.25 8.60 12.75
CA GLN A 105 9.54 9.07 13.94
C GLN A 105 8.06 9.22 13.64
N ALA A 106 7.29 8.15 13.91
CA ALA A 106 5.84 8.09 13.69
C ALA A 106 5.43 8.68 12.32
N PRO A 107 5.90 8.09 11.20
CA PRO A 107 5.61 8.61 9.86
C PRO A 107 4.10 8.61 9.57
N ARG A 108 3.68 9.50 8.67
CA ARG A 108 2.35 9.41 8.07
C ARG A 108 2.32 8.21 7.11
N VAL A 109 1.22 7.46 7.11
CA VAL A 109 1.04 6.29 6.24
C VAL A 109 -0.12 6.52 5.29
N ILE A 110 0.09 6.30 3.99
CA ILE A 110 -0.96 6.31 2.96
C ILE A 110 -0.97 4.94 2.31
N GLY A 111 -2.07 4.22 2.44
CA GLY A 111 -2.21 2.87 1.90
C GLY A 111 -3.42 2.73 0.98
N HIS A 112 -3.22 2.20 -0.24
CA HIS A 112 -4.28 1.94 -1.19
C HIS A 112 -4.71 0.47 -1.13
N SER A 113 -6.02 0.21 -1.09
CA SER A 113 -6.57 -1.14 -1.19
C SER A 113 -5.93 -2.08 -0.14
N LEU A 114 -5.28 -3.17 -0.55
CA LEU A 114 -4.50 -4.04 0.34
C LEU A 114 -3.50 -3.26 1.20
N GLY A 115 -2.87 -2.21 0.65
CA GLY A 115 -2.01 -1.29 1.40
C GLY A 115 -2.74 -0.55 2.50
N GLY A 116 -4.02 -0.23 2.30
CA GLY A 116 -4.89 0.36 3.33
C GLY A 116 -5.18 -0.61 4.49
N LEU A 117 -5.45 -1.88 4.17
CA LEU A 117 -5.59 -2.95 5.17
C LEU A 117 -4.29 -3.14 5.95
N MET A 118 -3.15 -3.23 5.26
CA MET A 118 -1.81 -3.35 5.89
C MET A 118 -1.48 -2.13 6.76
N GLY A 119 -1.81 -0.92 6.30
CA GLY A 119 -1.67 0.31 7.10
C GLY A 119 -2.52 0.28 8.37
N GLY A 120 -3.76 -0.22 8.27
CA GLY A 120 -4.64 -0.44 9.43
C GLY A 120 -4.07 -1.48 10.40
N MET A 121 -3.50 -2.58 9.88
CA MET A 121 -2.82 -3.60 10.69
C MET A 121 -1.61 -3.01 11.41
N LEU A 122 -0.76 -2.28 10.72
CA LEU A 122 0.39 -1.60 11.30
C LEU A 122 -0.05 -0.65 12.43
N ALA A 123 -1.08 0.17 12.19
CA ALA A 123 -1.54 1.18 13.14
C ALA A 123 -2.14 0.60 14.43
N TYR A 124 -2.77 -0.60 14.41
CA TYR A 124 -3.26 -1.22 15.64
C TYR A 124 -2.23 -2.11 16.34
N GLN A 125 -1.27 -2.65 15.61
CA GLN A 125 -0.19 -3.50 16.16
C GLN A 125 0.93 -2.64 16.75
N HIS A 126 1.27 -1.53 16.11
CA HIS A 126 2.37 -0.62 16.43
C HIS A 126 1.87 0.84 16.46
N PRO A 127 0.98 1.20 17.38
CA PRO A 127 0.34 2.53 17.40
C PRO A 127 1.33 3.68 17.61
N GLU A 128 2.51 3.42 18.19
CA GLU A 128 3.61 4.38 18.36
C GLU A 128 4.37 4.67 17.07
N ASP A 129 4.31 3.76 16.08
CA ASP A 129 5.06 3.86 14.83
C ASP A 129 4.26 4.49 13.69
N VAL A 130 3.02 4.95 13.95
CA VAL A 130 2.14 5.57 12.95
C VAL A 130 1.58 6.90 13.46
N GLY A 131 2.05 8.02 12.91
CA GLY A 131 1.60 9.36 13.28
C GLY A 131 0.27 9.80 12.68
N GLY A 132 -0.17 9.16 11.61
CA GLY A 132 -1.45 9.36 10.92
C GLY A 132 -1.62 8.34 9.82
N LEU A 133 -2.86 7.95 9.52
CA LEU A 133 -3.16 6.94 8.51
C LEU A 133 -4.19 7.47 7.51
N MET A 134 -3.86 7.42 6.21
CA MET A 134 -4.83 7.57 5.14
C MET A 134 -5.06 6.20 4.48
N ILE A 135 -6.30 5.76 4.50
CA ILE A 135 -6.77 4.54 3.85
C ILE A 135 -7.48 4.94 2.56
N VAL A 136 -6.98 4.45 1.42
CA VAL A 136 -7.51 4.80 0.11
C VAL A 136 -8.22 3.58 -0.47
N ASP A 137 -9.52 3.67 -0.56
CA ASP A 137 -10.45 2.68 -1.11
C ASP A 137 -10.21 1.25 -0.60
N SER A 138 -10.29 1.10 0.71
CA SER A 138 -10.08 -0.18 1.40
C SER A 138 -11.09 -0.36 2.53
N LEU A 139 -11.46 -1.60 2.80
CA LEU A 139 -12.26 -1.99 3.96
C LEU A 139 -11.39 -2.70 4.99
N PRO A 140 -11.76 -2.63 6.29
CA PRO A 140 -11.07 -3.36 7.36
C PRO A 140 -11.36 -4.86 7.33
N PHE A 141 -12.27 -5.29 6.45
CA PHE A 141 -12.62 -6.67 6.15
C PHE A 141 -13.13 -6.74 4.71
N PHE A 142 -12.31 -7.26 3.79
CA PHE A 142 -12.69 -7.35 2.38
C PHE A 142 -13.83 -8.35 2.14
N GLY A 143 -14.01 -9.35 3.02
CA GLY A 143 -15.14 -10.28 2.96
C GLY A 143 -16.50 -9.57 2.99
N ALA A 144 -16.59 -8.38 3.56
CA ALA A 144 -17.82 -7.57 3.58
C ALA A 144 -18.30 -7.18 2.17
N LEU A 145 -17.40 -7.03 1.19
CA LEU A 145 -17.76 -6.78 -0.22
C LEU A 145 -18.56 -7.93 -0.85
N PHE A 146 -18.46 -9.12 -0.26
CA PHE A 146 -19.19 -10.33 -0.67
C PHE A 146 -20.36 -10.66 0.28
N GLY A 147 -20.74 -9.71 1.13
CA GLY A 147 -21.82 -9.88 2.10
C GLY A 147 -21.47 -10.77 3.31
N ALA A 148 -20.20 -11.14 3.48
CA ALA A 148 -19.78 -11.93 4.63
C ALA A 148 -19.79 -11.10 5.92
N LYS A 149 -20.32 -11.70 6.99
CA LYS A 149 -20.37 -11.05 8.31
C LYS A 149 -19.09 -11.25 9.12
N ASP A 150 -18.37 -12.31 8.85
CA ASP A 150 -17.14 -12.70 9.53
C ASP A 150 -16.23 -13.52 8.59
N PRO A 151 -14.97 -13.78 8.97
CA PRO A 151 -14.04 -14.57 8.16
C PRO A 151 -14.53 -15.98 7.83
N ALA A 152 -15.24 -16.66 8.75
CA ALA A 152 -15.69 -18.04 8.52
C ALA A 152 -16.70 -18.12 7.35
N ALA A 153 -17.54 -17.09 7.22
CA ALA A 153 -18.53 -17.00 6.16
C ALA A 153 -17.92 -16.84 4.76
N VAL A 154 -16.72 -16.25 4.63
CA VAL A 154 -16.07 -15.98 3.32
C VAL A 154 -15.01 -17.01 2.95
N ILE A 155 -14.52 -17.82 3.88
CA ILE A 155 -13.46 -18.82 3.65
C ILE A 155 -13.77 -19.73 2.43
N PRO A 156 -14.96 -20.32 2.27
CA PRO A 156 -15.23 -21.18 1.11
C PRO A 156 -15.06 -20.44 -0.22
N GLN A 157 -15.59 -19.21 -0.32
CA GLN A 157 -15.48 -18.40 -1.52
C GLN A 157 -14.03 -17.94 -1.76
N ALA A 158 -13.33 -17.46 -0.74
CA ALA A 158 -11.93 -17.05 -0.83
C ALA A 158 -11.04 -18.22 -1.27
N THR A 159 -11.29 -19.43 -0.75
CA THR A 159 -10.61 -20.67 -1.16
C THR A 159 -10.85 -20.96 -2.63
N ALA A 160 -12.10 -20.96 -3.08
CA ALA A 160 -12.44 -21.21 -4.47
C ALA A 160 -11.79 -20.21 -5.43
N MET A 161 -11.81 -18.91 -5.08
CA MET A 161 -11.19 -17.86 -5.89
C MET A 161 -9.67 -18.02 -5.96
N ARG A 162 -9.01 -18.33 -4.83
CA ARG A 162 -7.57 -18.64 -4.80
C ARG A 162 -7.22 -19.82 -5.71
N ASP A 163 -7.95 -20.92 -5.57
CA ASP A 163 -7.67 -22.16 -6.28
C ASP A 163 -7.94 -22.00 -7.78
N GLN A 164 -9.02 -21.26 -8.13
CA GLN A 164 -9.31 -20.92 -9.52
C GLN A 164 -8.20 -20.05 -10.13
N LEU A 165 -7.68 -19.05 -9.38
CA LEU A 165 -6.58 -18.21 -9.84
C LEU A 165 -5.31 -19.05 -10.07
N LEU A 166 -4.98 -19.94 -9.15
CA LEU A 166 -3.80 -20.82 -9.26
C LEU A 166 -3.91 -21.78 -10.45
N ALA A 167 -5.10 -22.27 -10.78
CA ALA A 167 -5.35 -23.21 -11.88
C ALA A 167 -5.28 -22.55 -13.28
N GLN A 168 -5.32 -21.22 -13.38
CA GLN A 168 -5.27 -20.52 -14.68
C GLN A 168 -3.93 -20.74 -15.38
N THR A 169 -3.98 -20.88 -16.71
CA THR A 169 -2.78 -20.70 -17.54
C THR A 169 -2.28 -19.25 -17.44
N GLN A 170 -1.06 -18.96 -17.88
CA GLN A 170 -0.56 -17.57 -17.86
C GLN A 170 -1.38 -16.67 -18.80
N ASP A 171 -1.83 -17.19 -19.93
CA ASP A 171 -2.66 -16.46 -20.88
C ASP A 171 -4.06 -16.16 -20.31
N ASP A 172 -4.68 -17.13 -19.64
CA ASP A 172 -5.98 -16.91 -18.98
C ASP A 172 -5.86 -15.93 -17.81
N TYR A 173 -4.79 -16.05 -17.03
CA TYR A 173 -4.50 -15.06 -15.98
C TYR A 173 -4.40 -13.65 -16.55
N ALA A 174 -3.61 -13.46 -17.61
CA ALA A 174 -3.46 -12.15 -18.26
C ALA A 174 -4.80 -11.61 -18.80
N LYS A 175 -5.61 -12.44 -19.44
CA LYS A 175 -6.95 -12.06 -19.94
C LYS A 175 -7.87 -11.65 -18.79
N ASN A 176 -7.92 -12.46 -17.73
CA ASN A 176 -8.80 -12.23 -16.58
C ASN A 176 -8.37 -10.98 -15.79
N GLN A 177 -7.05 -10.76 -15.57
CA GLN A 177 -6.55 -9.54 -14.97
C GLN A 177 -6.91 -8.30 -15.81
N THR A 178 -6.77 -8.40 -17.14
CA THR A 178 -7.15 -7.31 -18.05
C THR A 178 -8.63 -6.96 -17.94
N ALA A 179 -9.51 -7.98 -17.88
CA ALA A 179 -10.94 -7.76 -17.70
C ALA A 179 -11.26 -7.16 -16.33
N PHE A 180 -10.60 -7.66 -15.27
CA PHE A 180 -10.82 -7.20 -13.90
C PHE A 180 -10.36 -5.74 -13.70
N MET A 181 -9.19 -5.35 -14.23
CA MET A 181 -8.71 -3.98 -14.09
C MET A 181 -9.63 -2.92 -14.73
N ARG A 182 -10.43 -3.29 -15.74
CA ARG A 182 -11.44 -2.40 -16.32
C ARG A 182 -12.56 -2.04 -15.33
N SER A 183 -12.81 -2.87 -14.34
CA SER A 183 -13.76 -2.56 -13.26
C SER A 183 -13.14 -1.79 -12.10
N LEU A 184 -11.82 -1.67 -12.07
CA LEU A 184 -11.08 -1.03 -10.98
C LEU A 184 -10.49 0.34 -11.33
N ALA A 185 -10.27 0.64 -12.61
CA ALA A 185 -9.75 1.94 -13.05
C ALA A 185 -10.61 2.47 -14.21
N LYS A 186 -11.14 3.67 -14.04
CA LYS A 186 -12.02 4.35 -14.99
C LYS A 186 -11.24 5.02 -16.12
N SER A 187 -10.12 5.66 -15.80
CA SER A 187 -9.28 6.33 -16.76
C SER A 187 -8.59 5.32 -17.69
N PRO A 188 -8.56 5.53 -19.03
CA PRO A 188 -7.92 4.59 -19.96
C PRO A 188 -6.45 4.33 -19.65
N ASP A 189 -5.69 5.37 -19.30
CA ASP A 189 -4.27 5.25 -18.98
C ASP A 189 -4.06 4.56 -17.63
N GLY A 190 -4.88 4.87 -16.62
CA GLY A 190 -4.87 4.20 -15.33
C GLY A 190 -5.19 2.72 -15.47
N CYS A 191 -6.22 2.36 -16.26
CA CYS A 191 -6.58 0.98 -16.55
C CYS A 191 -5.43 0.23 -17.25
N LYS A 192 -4.78 0.85 -18.24
CA LYS A 192 -3.63 0.28 -18.94
C LYS A 192 -2.45 0.04 -17.99
N GLN A 193 -2.15 0.99 -17.11
CA GLN A 193 -1.09 0.85 -16.12
C GLN A 193 -1.39 -0.24 -15.10
N ALA A 194 -2.59 -0.23 -14.49
CA ALA A 194 -3.01 -1.23 -13.52
C ALA A 194 -3.00 -2.64 -14.13
N THR A 195 -3.46 -2.80 -15.38
CA THR A 195 -3.40 -4.05 -16.13
C THR A 195 -1.97 -4.55 -16.29
N LYS A 196 -1.03 -3.66 -16.70
CA LYS A 196 0.38 -4.01 -16.86
C LYS A 196 0.97 -4.55 -15.54
N TRP A 197 0.68 -3.90 -14.43
CA TRP A 197 1.16 -4.33 -13.11
C TRP A 197 0.55 -5.67 -12.68
N ALA A 198 -0.76 -5.81 -12.82
CA ALA A 198 -1.46 -7.02 -12.42
C ALA A 198 -0.99 -8.25 -13.21
N VAL A 199 -0.87 -8.12 -14.53
CA VAL A 199 -0.40 -9.20 -15.42
C VAL A 199 1.05 -9.59 -15.14
N ALA A 200 1.91 -8.63 -14.78
CA ALA A 200 3.31 -8.89 -14.45
C ALA A 200 3.51 -9.47 -13.04
N SER A 201 2.48 -9.50 -12.20
CA SER A 201 2.57 -10.01 -10.83
C SER A 201 2.69 -11.52 -10.78
N ASP A 202 3.41 -12.04 -9.77
CA ASP A 202 3.45 -13.47 -9.48
C ASP A 202 2.07 -13.98 -9.07
N LYS A 203 1.50 -14.84 -9.91
CA LYS A 203 0.15 -15.38 -9.73
C LYS A 203 -0.04 -16.06 -8.38
N SER A 204 0.95 -16.77 -7.89
CA SER A 204 0.88 -17.50 -6.61
C SER A 204 0.89 -16.56 -5.42
N VAL A 205 1.68 -15.49 -5.47
CA VAL A 205 1.70 -14.44 -4.44
C VAL A 205 0.37 -13.69 -4.43
N VAL A 206 -0.15 -13.31 -5.61
CA VAL A 206 -1.45 -12.62 -5.74
C VAL A 206 -2.59 -13.48 -5.21
N ALA A 207 -2.63 -14.78 -5.56
CA ALA A 207 -3.67 -15.69 -5.11
C ALA A 207 -3.72 -15.83 -3.58
N ARG A 208 -2.55 -15.97 -2.95
CA ARG A 208 -2.46 -16.04 -1.48
C ARG A 208 -2.83 -14.72 -0.82
N ALA A 209 -2.26 -13.60 -1.29
CA ALA A 209 -2.56 -12.29 -0.73
C ALA A 209 -4.05 -11.92 -0.87
N MET A 210 -4.71 -12.29 -1.98
CA MET A 210 -6.15 -12.12 -2.17
C MET A 210 -6.94 -12.95 -1.14
N TYR A 211 -6.61 -14.22 -0.97
CA TYR A 211 -7.24 -15.09 0.03
C TYR A 211 -7.10 -14.50 1.43
N GLU A 212 -5.88 -14.10 1.80
CA GLU A 212 -5.58 -13.50 3.10
C GLU A 212 -6.36 -12.19 3.29
N ALA A 213 -6.42 -11.31 2.29
CA ALA A 213 -7.17 -10.06 2.36
C ALA A 213 -8.66 -10.30 2.60
N MET A 214 -9.26 -11.29 1.90
CA MET A 214 -10.67 -11.64 2.07
C MET A 214 -10.99 -12.21 3.46
N THR A 215 -10.04 -12.93 4.06
CA THR A 215 -10.23 -13.64 5.34
C THR A 215 -9.66 -12.88 6.55
N THR A 216 -8.96 -11.76 6.34
CA THR A 216 -8.47 -10.91 7.42
C THR A 216 -9.53 -9.90 7.83
N ASP A 217 -9.97 -9.93 9.09
CA ASP A 217 -10.93 -8.98 9.67
C ASP A 217 -10.27 -8.20 10.82
N ILE A 218 -9.99 -6.93 10.59
CA ILE A 218 -9.43 -6.04 11.61
C ILE A 218 -10.51 -5.18 12.31
N ARG A 219 -11.79 -5.30 11.96
CA ARG A 219 -12.88 -4.54 12.61
C ARG A 219 -12.87 -4.65 14.13
N PRO A 220 -12.65 -5.85 14.74
CA PRO A 220 -12.56 -5.99 16.19
C PRO A 220 -11.33 -5.30 16.82
N ARG A 221 -10.37 -4.87 15.99
CA ARG A 221 -9.13 -4.23 16.43
C ARG A 221 -9.09 -2.71 16.19
N LEU A 222 -10.04 -2.15 15.42
CA LEU A 222 -10.08 -0.74 15.04
C LEU A 222 -10.03 0.21 16.24
N HIS A 223 -10.63 -0.17 17.37
CA HIS A 223 -10.61 0.63 18.61
C HIS A 223 -9.19 0.81 19.19
N LYS A 224 -8.22 0.00 18.77
CA LYS A 224 -6.81 0.11 19.19
C LYS A 224 -6.03 1.15 18.39
N ILE A 225 -6.52 1.56 17.22
CA ILE A 225 -5.87 2.60 16.41
C ILE A 225 -6.09 3.95 17.12
N LYS A 226 -4.99 4.58 17.54
CA LYS A 226 -4.99 5.82 18.31
C LYS A 226 -4.77 7.05 17.42
N THR A 227 -4.05 6.87 16.33
CA THR A 227 -3.74 7.94 15.37
C THR A 227 -5.00 8.41 14.62
N PRO A 228 -5.04 9.67 14.17
CA PRO A 228 -6.09 10.13 13.25
C PRO A 228 -6.09 9.32 11.95
N VAL A 229 -7.29 8.94 11.49
CA VAL A 229 -7.45 8.17 10.24
C VAL A 229 -8.35 8.92 9.28
N THR A 230 -7.85 9.12 8.04
CA THR A 230 -8.67 9.57 6.92
C THR A 230 -8.93 8.39 5.99
N ILE A 231 -10.20 8.12 5.70
CA ILE A 231 -10.62 7.07 4.77
C ILE A 231 -11.17 7.75 3.53
N LEU A 232 -10.54 7.53 2.38
CA LEU A 232 -11.08 7.92 1.09
C LEU A 232 -11.74 6.69 0.47
N HIS A 233 -12.94 6.84 -0.07
CA HIS A 233 -13.55 5.78 -0.86
C HIS A 233 -14.08 6.32 -2.18
N ALA A 234 -14.01 5.49 -3.21
CA ALA A 234 -14.48 5.81 -4.53
C ALA A 234 -15.98 5.58 -4.67
N TRP A 235 -16.61 6.36 -5.54
CA TRP A 235 -17.94 6.05 -6.05
C TRP A 235 -18.09 6.54 -7.49
N ASP A 236 -18.76 5.73 -8.28
CA ASP A 236 -19.20 6.08 -9.64
C ASP A 236 -20.50 5.32 -9.96
N SER A 237 -21.37 5.92 -10.75
CA SER A 237 -22.65 5.33 -11.16
C SER A 237 -22.50 4.03 -11.96
N LEU A 238 -21.34 3.82 -12.60
CA LEU A 238 -21.02 2.63 -13.38
C LEU A 238 -20.54 1.44 -12.52
N THR A 239 -20.28 1.64 -11.23
CA THR A 239 -19.85 0.54 -10.33
C THR A 239 -20.98 -0.43 -9.97
N GLY A 240 -22.22 -0.07 -10.29
CA GLY A 240 -23.41 -0.86 -9.91
C GLY A 240 -23.78 -0.72 -8.43
N ILE A 241 -23.03 0.02 -7.64
CA ILE A 241 -23.37 0.31 -6.23
C ILE A 241 -24.18 1.61 -6.19
N PRO A 242 -25.42 1.58 -5.68
CA PRO A 242 -26.19 2.81 -5.47
C PRO A 242 -25.43 3.80 -4.59
N GLN A 243 -25.43 5.08 -4.95
CA GLN A 243 -24.75 6.12 -4.17
C GLN A 243 -25.16 6.08 -2.69
N ALA A 244 -26.46 5.90 -2.41
CA ALA A 244 -27.01 5.80 -1.07
C ALA A 244 -26.49 4.60 -0.25
N ALA A 245 -25.89 3.60 -0.89
CA ALA A 245 -25.31 2.42 -0.24
C ALA A 245 -23.80 2.52 -0.04
N SER A 246 -23.13 3.39 -0.81
CA SER A 246 -21.66 3.51 -0.79
C SER A 246 -21.16 4.07 0.56
N ASP A 247 -21.69 5.21 1.02
CA ASP A 247 -21.28 5.81 2.30
C ASP A 247 -21.57 4.92 3.51
N PRO A 248 -22.78 4.31 3.66
CA PRO A 248 -23.07 3.39 4.74
C PRO A 248 -22.11 2.20 4.83
N LEU A 249 -21.70 1.62 3.68
CA LEU A 249 -20.74 0.52 3.68
C LEU A 249 -19.46 0.86 4.44
N TYR A 250 -18.89 2.04 4.18
CA TYR A 250 -17.66 2.47 4.85
C TYR A 250 -17.94 2.89 6.30
N GLN A 251 -19.04 3.60 6.58
CA GLN A 251 -19.42 4.02 7.92
C GLN A 251 -19.60 2.83 8.86
N GLU A 252 -20.31 1.78 8.43
CA GLU A 252 -20.56 0.58 9.21
C GLU A 252 -19.29 -0.23 9.47
N ASN A 253 -18.47 -0.46 8.42
CA ASN A 253 -17.26 -1.25 8.55
C ASN A 253 -16.19 -0.55 9.41
N TYR A 254 -16.15 0.78 9.43
CA TYR A 254 -15.25 1.55 10.29
C TYR A 254 -15.92 2.06 11.57
N ALA A 255 -17.10 1.58 11.97
CA ALA A 255 -17.84 2.10 13.13
C ALA A 255 -17.00 2.14 14.41
N ALA A 256 -16.22 1.09 14.68
CA ALA A 256 -15.37 0.96 15.88
C ALA A 256 -14.08 1.82 15.86
N LEU A 257 -13.79 2.53 14.76
CA LEU A 257 -12.61 3.40 14.67
C LEU A 257 -12.90 4.76 15.32
N PRO A 258 -12.17 5.18 16.38
CA PRO A 258 -12.55 6.36 17.16
C PRO A 258 -12.31 7.69 16.43
N ASN A 259 -11.12 7.90 15.87
CA ASN A 259 -10.69 9.16 15.25
C ASN A 259 -10.67 9.04 13.73
N LYS A 260 -11.86 9.02 13.10
CA LYS A 260 -11.95 8.86 11.65
C LYS A 260 -12.60 10.03 10.94
N LYS A 261 -12.13 10.29 9.73
CA LYS A 261 -12.81 11.11 8.72
C LYS A 261 -13.01 10.24 7.48
N ILE A 262 -14.25 10.12 7.01
CA ILE A 262 -14.60 9.38 5.79
C ILE A 262 -14.96 10.39 4.72
N VAL A 263 -14.34 10.27 3.53
CA VAL A 263 -14.53 11.16 2.40
C VAL A 263 -14.77 10.33 1.15
N ARG A 264 -15.89 10.59 0.47
CA ARG A 264 -16.19 9.99 -0.83
C ARG A 264 -15.58 10.81 -1.95
N ILE A 265 -14.99 10.14 -2.92
CA ILE A 265 -14.48 10.72 -4.17
C ILE A 265 -15.35 10.22 -5.30
N ASP A 266 -16.22 11.11 -5.79
CA ASP A 266 -17.14 10.83 -6.92
C ASP A 266 -16.39 10.82 -8.25
N ASP A 267 -16.95 10.12 -9.26
CA ASP A 267 -16.42 9.94 -10.62
C ASP A 267 -15.13 9.12 -10.66
N SER A 268 -14.92 8.24 -9.72
CA SER A 268 -13.75 7.39 -9.60
C SER A 268 -14.14 5.93 -9.39
N PHE A 269 -13.33 5.04 -9.93
CA PHE A 269 -13.29 3.65 -9.53
C PHE A 269 -12.22 3.46 -8.43
N HIS A 270 -11.81 2.23 -8.20
CA HIS A 270 -10.93 1.83 -7.11
C HIS A 270 -9.58 2.57 -7.08
N PHE A 271 -9.00 2.89 -8.23
CA PHE A 271 -7.73 3.61 -8.31
C PHE A 271 -7.93 5.14 -8.30
N ILE A 272 -8.38 5.69 -7.16
CA ILE A 272 -8.69 7.13 -7.00
C ILE A 272 -7.55 8.02 -7.48
N MET A 273 -6.30 7.66 -7.16
CA MET A 273 -5.11 8.43 -7.53
C MET A 273 -4.83 8.46 -9.04
N LEU A 274 -5.39 7.50 -9.81
CA LEU A 274 -5.28 7.45 -11.26
C LEU A 274 -6.50 8.05 -11.97
N ASP A 275 -7.68 7.95 -11.35
CA ASP A 275 -8.93 8.40 -11.93
C ASP A 275 -9.24 9.87 -11.61
N GLN A 276 -8.90 10.32 -10.40
CA GLN A 276 -9.16 11.68 -9.90
C GLN A 276 -7.91 12.26 -9.21
N PRO A 277 -6.77 12.42 -9.93
CA PRO A 277 -5.49 12.81 -9.34
C PRO A 277 -5.55 14.13 -8.56
N ASP A 278 -6.25 15.13 -9.07
CA ASP A 278 -6.36 16.44 -8.42
C ASP A 278 -7.18 16.37 -7.13
N LYS A 279 -8.33 15.65 -7.16
CA LYS A 279 -9.14 15.45 -5.95
C LYS A 279 -8.36 14.63 -4.91
N PHE A 280 -7.60 13.63 -5.35
CA PHE A 280 -6.75 12.83 -4.47
C PHE A 280 -5.64 13.68 -3.85
N ALA A 281 -4.88 14.45 -4.64
CA ALA A 281 -3.83 15.35 -4.16
C ALA A 281 -4.35 16.35 -3.12
N ALA A 282 -5.51 16.94 -3.35
CA ALA A 282 -6.13 17.87 -2.40
C ALA A 282 -6.44 17.19 -1.04
N GLN A 283 -6.89 15.92 -1.03
CA GLN A 283 -7.12 15.19 0.22
C GLN A 283 -5.82 14.79 0.91
N VAL A 284 -4.78 14.45 0.15
CA VAL A 284 -3.44 14.18 0.68
C VAL A 284 -2.86 15.43 1.35
N ASP A 285 -2.99 16.60 0.73
CA ASP A 285 -2.54 17.88 1.30
C ASP A 285 -3.26 18.21 2.62
N ILE A 286 -4.56 17.92 2.72
CA ILE A 286 -5.32 18.09 3.95
C ILE A 286 -4.84 17.12 5.03
N PHE A 287 -4.56 15.88 4.67
CA PHE A 287 -4.11 14.85 5.61
C PHE A 287 -2.70 15.09 6.15
N LEU A 288 -1.81 15.68 5.36
CA LEU A 288 -0.41 15.90 5.73
C LEU A 288 -0.17 17.20 6.51
N LYS A 289 -1.16 18.09 6.59
CA LYS A 289 -1.15 19.27 7.48
C LYS A 289 -1.33 18.86 8.94
#